data_4e14d870a8bcd4937f0f3d1b14d87d50
#
_entry.id   4e14d870a8bcd4937f0f3d1b14d87d50
#
_cell.length_a   1.000
_cell.length_b   1.000
_cell.length_c   1.000
_cell.angle_alpha   90.00
_cell.angle_beta   90.00
_cell.angle_gamma   90.00
#
_symmetry.space_group_name_H-M   'P 1'
#
loop_
_entity.id
_entity.type
_entity.pdbx_description
1 polymer ?
#
loop_
_entity_poly.entity_id
_entity_poly.type
_entity_poly.pdbx_seq_one_letter_code
_entity_poly.pdbx_strand_id
1 'polypeptide(L)'
;MVQYFAKMFEKISGKYDWNSTPTKDFWFNYRYAFREHSTFIVDLWETVRDTVVNTLVITIFSLLLAVMLNGKFKGRTLVRAIFFLPVVFNSEAVEKALAASEGVQAVLNSSGSDALIQIFDLKVFMQGLGVPAALVKFLSSITSAIYNTITYSGIQILIFLTAIQSVPKHLYEAATIEGATGYEQFWKITLPMVSPMILTVVVYTIVDSFLRSKICDTMQLVYRDSEYGRYAAMSWIYILASLILMGTIVGILSKVVFYYDDKK
;
A
#
# COMPACT_ATOMS: atom_id res chain seq x y z
N MET A 1 -29.32 -22.95 -19.93
CA MET A 1 -28.88 -21.59 -19.60
C MET A 1 -30.05 -20.70 -19.14
N VAL A 2 -31.12 -20.58 -19.89
CA VAL A 2 -32.31 -19.77 -19.54
C VAL A 2 -32.95 -20.19 -18.22
N GLN A 3 -33.08 -21.48 -17.93
CA GLN A 3 -33.64 -21.99 -16.67
C GLN A 3 -32.72 -21.69 -15.45
N TYR A 4 -31.43 -21.60 -15.67
CA TYR A 4 -30.46 -21.23 -14.58
C TYR A 4 -30.59 -19.75 -14.22
N PHE A 5 -30.75 -18.89 -15.23
CA PHE A 5 -31.01 -17.47 -15.02
C PHE A 5 -32.38 -17.23 -14.36
N ALA A 6 -33.42 -17.95 -14.77
CA ALA A 6 -34.75 -17.85 -14.17
C ALA A 6 -34.72 -18.25 -12.68
N LYS A 7 -34.07 -19.37 -12.31
CA LYS A 7 -33.90 -19.77 -10.88
C LYS A 7 -33.02 -18.80 -10.08
N MET A 8 -32.02 -18.21 -10.72
CA MET A 8 -31.19 -17.19 -10.07
C MET A 8 -31.98 -15.89 -9.83
N PHE A 9 -32.82 -15.49 -10.81
CA PHE A 9 -33.75 -14.36 -10.68
C PHE A 9 -34.82 -14.62 -9.60
N GLU A 10 -35.39 -15.81 -9.53
CA GLU A 10 -36.36 -16.22 -8.51
C GLU A 10 -35.74 -16.20 -7.11
N LYS A 11 -34.50 -16.68 -6.98
CA LYS A 11 -33.75 -16.66 -5.72
C LYS A 11 -33.39 -15.23 -5.28
N ILE A 12 -33.11 -14.35 -6.22
CA ILE A 12 -32.83 -12.92 -5.98
C ILE A 12 -34.14 -12.19 -5.69
N SER A 13 -35.22 -12.43 -6.44
CA SER A 13 -36.51 -11.78 -6.23
C SER A 13 -37.19 -12.19 -4.93
N GLY A 14 -37.00 -13.44 -4.47
CA GLY A 14 -37.49 -13.91 -3.16
C GLY A 14 -36.77 -13.31 -1.98
N LYS A 15 -35.59 -12.76 -2.16
CA LYS A 15 -34.79 -12.11 -1.12
C LYS A 15 -34.87 -10.57 -1.13
N TYR A 16 -35.26 -10.00 -2.27
CA TYR A 16 -35.43 -8.57 -2.47
C TYR A 16 -36.87 -8.30 -2.91
N ASP A 17 -37.60 -7.54 -2.16
CA ASP A 17 -38.90 -7.04 -2.56
C ASP A 17 -38.71 -5.96 -3.65
N TRP A 18 -38.71 -6.40 -4.93
CA TRP A 18 -38.62 -5.51 -6.09
C TRP A 18 -39.85 -4.59 -6.23
N ASN A 19 -40.92 -4.87 -5.47
CA ASN A 19 -42.08 -4.01 -5.35
C ASN A 19 -41.88 -2.93 -4.26
N SER A 20 -40.78 -2.96 -3.52
CA SER A 20 -40.42 -1.81 -2.68
C SER A 20 -40.29 -0.60 -3.61
N THR A 21 -41.20 0.37 -3.42
CA THR A 21 -41.24 1.62 -4.13
C THR A 21 -39.81 2.16 -4.27
N PRO A 22 -39.34 2.46 -5.51
CA PRO A 22 -38.02 3.04 -5.68
C PRO A 22 -37.93 4.22 -4.74
N THR A 23 -36.96 4.18 -3.83
CA THR A 23 -36.74 5.27 -2.89
C THR A 23 -36.58 6.52 -3.75
N LYS A 24 -37.53 7.46 -3.65
CA LYS A 24 -37.51 8.72 -4.42
C LYS A 24 -36.25 9.55 -4.16
N ASP A 25 -35.51 9.19 -3.12
CA ASP A 25 -34.25 9.83 -2.74
C ASP A 25 -33.07 9.21 -3.46
N PHE A 26 -32.62 9.85 -4.54
CA PHE A 26 -31.37 9.50 -5.22
C PHE A 26 -30.16 9.43 -4.27
N TRP A 27 -30.17 10.23 -3.21
CA TRP A 27 -29.09 10.33 -2.22
C TRP A 27 -29.22 9.36 -1.04
N PHE A 28 -30.19 8.45 -1.02
CA PHE A 28 -30.42 7.52 0.10
C PHE A 28 -29.17 6.71 0.49
N ASN A 29 -28.55 6.06 -0.49
CA ASN A 29 -27.35 5.22 -0.24
C ASN A 29 -26.12 6.08 0.16
N TYR A 30 -26.00 7.29 -0.37
CA TYR A 30 -24.92 8.20 0.03
C TYR A 30 -25.14 8.74 1.45
N ARG A 31 -26.38 9.05 1.83
CA ARG A 31 -26.72 9.48 3.19
C ARG A 31 -26.41 8.37 4.21
N TYR A 32 -26.65 7.11 3.85
CA TYR A 32 -26.26 5.96 4.65
C TYR A 32 -24.77 5.97 4.94
N ALA A 33 -23.92 6.10 3.91
CA ALA A 33 -22.48 6.12 4.06
C ALA A 33 -21.96 7.25 4.96
N PHE A 34 -22.61 8.43 4.91
CA PHE A 34 -22.17 9.60 5.68
C PHE A 34 -22.74 9.71 7.08
N ARG A 35 -23.93 9.17 7.36
CA ARG A 35 -24.64 9.40 8.62
C ARG A 35 -25.05 8.16 9.39
N GLU A 36 -25.32 7.07 8.70
CA GLU A 36 -25.86 5.87 9.32
C GLU A 36 -24.79 4.82 9.57
N HIS A 37 -23.77 4.72 8.71
CA HIS A 37 -22.67 3.79 8.91
C HIS A 37 -21.68 4.34 9.94
N SER A 38 -21.55 3.63 11.07
CA SER A 38 -20.87 4.14 12.28
C SER A 38 -19.35 4.36 12.09
N THR A 39 -18.70 3.59 11.22
CA THR A 39 -17.23 3.59 11.11
C THR A 39 -16.71 4.12 9.77
N PHE A 40 -17.52 4.12 8.71
CA PHE A 40 -17.05 4.40 7.34
C PHE A 40 -16.29 5.74 7.20
N ILE A 41 -16.84 6.81 7.76
CA ILE A 41 -16.19 8.13 7.67
C ILE A 41 -14.90 8.19 8.48
N VAL A 42 -14.88 7.53 9.64
CA VAL A 42 -13.67 7.44 10.48
C VAL A 42 -12.60 6.63 9.76
N ASP A 43 -12.95 5.45 9.23
CA ASP A 43 -12.05 4.60 8.47
C ASP A 43 -11.53 5.31 7.20
N LEU A 44 -12.39 6.12 6.52
CA LEU A 44 -11.99 6.92 5.37
C LEU A 44 -10.95 7.99 5.74
N TRP A 45 -11.18 8.69 6.84
CA TRP A 45 -10.25 9.73 7.31
C TRP A 45 -8.92 9.12 7.78
N GLU A 46 -8.96 8.01 8.51
CA GLU A 46 -7.77 7.26 8.89
C GLU A 46 -6.99 6.81 7.64
N THR A 47 -7.68 6.23 6.66
CA THR A 47 -7.06 5.80 5.40
C THR A 47 -6.37 6.96 4.68
N VAL A 48 -7.03 8.11 4.55
CA VAL A 48 -6.44 9.30 3.90
C VAL A 48 -5.20 9.77 4.65
N ARG A 49 -5.29 9.91 5.98
CA ARG A 49 -4.16 10.33 6.82
C ARG A 49 -2.98 9.35 6.72
N ASP A 50 -3.27 8.07 6.88
CA ASP A 50 -2.24 7.03 6.89
C ASP A 50 -1.60 6.87 5.50
N THR A 51 -2.37 7.04 4.42
CA THR A 51 -1.84 7.05 3.06
C THR A 51 -0.86 8.19 2.85
N VAL A 52 -1.16 9.40 3.32
CA VAL A 52 -0.24 10.56 3.21
C VAL A 52 1.08 10.28 3.95
N VAL A 53 0.99 9.81 5.20
CA VAL A 53 2.17 9.51 6.03
C VAL A 53 2.98 8.37 5.42
N ASN A 54 2.33 7.27 5.07
CA ASN A 54 2.98 6.10 4.49
C ASN A 54 3.63 6.40 3.14
N THR A 55 2.96 7.18 2.27
CA THR A 55 3.53 7.58 0.98
C THR A 55 4.84 8.35 1.16
N LEU A 56 4.87 9.27 2.12
CA LEU A 56 6.07 10.05 2.40
C LEU A 56 7.19 9.16 2.95
N VAL A 57 6.89 8.34 3.95
CA VAL A 57 7.86 7.43 4.58
C VAL A 57 8.40 6.42 3.57
N ILE A 58 7.52 5.73 2.82
CA ILE A 58 7.90 4.73 1.83
C ILE A 58 8.74 5.36 0.70
N THR A 59 8.38 6.55 0.22
CA THR A 59 9.12 7.23 -0.85
C THR A 59 10.54 7.58 -0.41
N ILE A 60 10.70 8.18 0.78
CA ILE A 60 12.03 8.52 1.33
C ILE A 60 12.84 7.26 1.59
N PHE A 61 12.26 6.26 2.24
CA PHE A 61 12.91 5.00 2.55
C PHE A 61 13.37 4.26 1.29
N SER A 62 12.50 4.17 0.27
CA SER A 62 12.81 3.52 -1.00
C SER A 62 13.92 4.22 -1.77
N LEU A 63 13.92 5.55 -1.78
CA LEU A 63 14.99 6.32 -2.40
C LEU A 63 16.35 6.10 -1.71
N LEU A 64 16.35 6.15 -0.37
CA LEU A 64 17.54 5.89 0.44
C LEU A 64 18.12 4.51 0.15
N LEU A 65 17.27 3.47 0.20
CA LEU A 65 17.69 2.11 -0.09
C LEU A 65 18.16 1.93 -1.53
N ALA A 66 17.48 2.54 -2.51
CA ALA A 66 17.89 2.48 -3.90
C ALA A 66 19.29 3.08 -4.12
N VAL A 67 19.61 4.20 -3.47
CA VAL A 67 20.94 4.80 -3.49
C VAL A 67 21.98 3.88 -2.87
N MET A 68 21.69 3.29 -1.71
CA MET A 68 22.59 2.32 -1.07
C MET A 68 22.81 1.09 -1.95
N LEU A 69 21.75 0.54 -2.56
CA LEU A 69 21.79 -0.65 -3.43
C LEU A 69 22.44 -0.38 -4.80
N ASN A 70 22.57 0.89 -5.21
CA ASN A 70 23.29 1.26 -6.42
C ASN A 70 24.80 1.21 -6.23
N GLY A 71 25.29 1.27 -5.00
CA GLY A 71 26.70 1.19 -4.67
C GLY A 71 27.36 -0.11 -5.18
N LYS A 72 28.69 -0.04 -5.41
CA LYS A 72 29.50 -1.20 -5.82
C LYS A 72 29.93 -1.98 -4.58
N PHE A 73 29.13 -2.96 -4.14
CA PHE A 73 29.50 -3.87 -3.06
C PHE A 73 29.27 -5.34 -3.44
N LYS A 74 30.00 -6.24 -2.78
CA LYS A 74 29.86 -7.68 -3.00
C LYS A 74 28.51 -8.14 -2.40
N GLY A 75 27.70 -8.87 -3.18
CA GLY A 75 26.39 -9.37 -2.73
C GLY A 75 25.19 -8.47 -3.04
N ARG A 76 25.37 -7.37 -3.78
CA ARG A 76 24.27 -6.46 -4.16
C ARG A 76 23.08 -7.15 -4.81
N THR A 77 23.31 -8.20 -5.61
CA THR A 77 22.24 -8.97 -6.28
C THR A 77 21.40 -9.74 -5.25
N LEU A 78 22.05 -10.32 -4.24
CA LEU A 78 21.38 -11.05 -3.18
C LEU A 78 20.53 -10.09 -2.32
N VAL A 79 21.07 -8.94 -1.96
CA VAL A 79 20.33 -7.93 -1.19
C VAL A 79 19.11 -7.42 -1.96
N ARG A 80 19.23 -7.16 -3.26
CA ARG A 80 18.08 -6.83 -4.13
C ARG A 80 17.03 -7.94 -4.13
N ALA A 81 17.44 -9.19 -4.23
CA ALA A 81 16.53 -10.33 -4.18
C ALA A 81 15.79 -10.42 -2.83
N ILE A 82 16.48 -10.16 -1.70
CA ILE A 82 15.87 -10.15 -0.36
C ILE A 82 14.79 -9.05 -0.26
N PHE A 83 15.06 -7.82 -0.75
CA PHE A 83 14.05 -6.75 -0.72
C PHE A 83 12.89 -6.97 -1.70
N PHE A 84 13.09 -7.77 -2.75
CA PHE A 84 12.03 -8.15 -3.67
C PHE A 84 11.15 -9.30 -3.16
N LEU A 85 11.70 -10.15 -2.31
CA LEU A 85 11.01 -11.32 -1.77
C LEU A 85 9.65 -10.98 -1.12
N PRO A 86 9.53 -9.99 -0.23
CA PRO A 86 8.24 -9.63 0.37
C PRO A 86 7.18 -9.21 -0.65
N VAL A 87 7.58 -8.55 -1.75
CA VAL A 87 6.67 -8.15 -2.83
C VAL A 87 6.05 -9.37 -3.51
N VAL A 88 6.87 -10.40 -3.77
CA VAL A 88 6.40 -11.65 -4.38
C VAL A 88 5.47 -12.37 -3.42
N PHE A 89 5.81 -12.47 -2.14
CA PHE A 89 4.98 -13.15 -1.15
C PHE A 89 3.65 -12.46 -0.87
N ASN A 90 3.60 -11.13 -0.94
CA ASN A 90 2.36 -10.37 -0.77
C ASN A 90 1.52 -10.28 -2.06
N SER A 91 1.92 -10.96 -3.13
CA SER A 91 1.07 -11.04 -4.31
C SER A 91 -0.12 -11.95 -4.04
N GLU A 92 -1.30 -11.50 -4.41
CA GLU A 92 -2.57 -12.25 -4.26
C GLU A 92 -2.50 -13.66 -4.88
N ALA A 93 -1.67 -13.83 -5.92
CA ALA A 93 -1.44 -15.12 -6.57
C ALA A 93 -0.73 -16.11 -5.64
N VAL A 94 0.29 -15.65 -4.90
CA VAL A 94 1.03 -16.50 -3.95
C VAL A 94 0.18 -16.77 -2.72
N GLU A 95 -0.55 -15.78 -2.21
CA GLU A 95 -1.46 -15.96 -1.09
C GLU A 95 -2.55 -17.00 -1.40
N LYS A 96 -3.18 -16.92 -2.58
CA LYS A 96 -4.14 -17.93 -3.06
C LYS A 96 -3.49 -19.30 -3.25
N ALA A 97 -2.26 -19.38 -3.77
CA ALA A 97 -1.55 -20.63 -3.94
C ALA A 97 -1.20 -21.27 -2.59
N LEU A 98 -0.78 -20.48 -1.61
CA LEU A 98 -0.52 -20.95 -0.24
C LEU A 98 -1.80 -21.41 0.44
N ALA A 99 -2.90 -20.64 0.29
CA ALA A 99 -4.22 -21.01 0.83
C ALA A 99 -4.79 -22.27 0.18
N ALA A 100 -4.47 -22.56 -1.08
CA ALA A 100 -4.91 -23.75 -1.80
C ALA A 100 -4.05 -25.00 -1.49
N SER A 101 -2.87 -24.84 -0.90
CA SER A 101 -2.01 -25.97 -0.57
C SER A 101 -2.45 -26.62 0.74
N GLU A 102 -2.99 -27.85 0.67
CA GLU A 102 -3.42 -28.62 1.84
C GLU A 102 -2.27 -28.83 2.86
N GLY A 103 -1.04 -28.92 2.40
CA GLY A 103 0.15 -29.05 3.25
C GLY A 103 0.43 -27.83 4.12
N VAL A 104 0.23 -26.61 3.58
CA VAL A 104 0.40 -25.37 4.33
C VAL A 104 -0.75 -25.17 5.33
N GLN A 105 -1.99 -25.50 4.93
CA GLN A 105 -3.11 -25.49 5.84
C GLN A 105 -2.98 -26.50 6.98
N ALA A 106 -2.46 -27.70 6.72
CA ALA A 106 -2.16 -28.68 7.75
C ALA A 106 -1.10 -28.18 8.74
N VAL A 107 -0.09 -27.44 8.28
CA VAL A 107 0.94 -26.83 9.13
C VAL A 107 0.41 -25.63 9.90
N LEU A 108 -0.45 -24.82 9.30
CA LEU A 108 -1.11 -23.68 9.96
C LEU A 108 -2.14 -24.14 11.01
N ASN A 109 -2.85 -25.23 10.73
CA ASN A 109 -3.85 -25.80 11.63
C ASN A 109 -3.24 -26.75 12.67
N SER A 110 -2.06 -27.30 12.43
CA SER A 110 -1.32 -28.05 13.45
C SER A 110 -0.74 -27.05 14.46
N SER A 111 -0.99 -27.29 15.72
CA SER A 111 -0.65 -26.46 16.90
C SER A 111 0.79 -25.92 16.98
N GLY A 112 1.60 -26.17 15.97
CA GLY A 112 2.99 -25.72 15.87
C GLY A 112 3.18 -24.32 15.28
N SER A 113 2.26 -23.84 14.41
CA SER A 113 2.40 -22.53 13.80
C SER A 113 2.07 -21.40 14.78
N ASP A 114 1.04 -21.56 15.58
CA ASP A 114 0.70 -20.60 16.63
C ASP A 114 1.76 -20.55 17.72
N ALA A 115 2.37 -21.68 18.05
CA ALA A 115 3.48 -21.73 19.00
C ALA A 115 4.75 -21.05 18.48
N LEU A 116 5.10 -21.22 17.19
CA LEU A 116 6.25 -20.54 16.59
C LEU A 116 6.00 -19.04 16.41
N ILE A 117 4.79 -18.65 16.01
CA ILE A 117 4.40 -17.24 15.92
C ILE A 117 4.38 -16.60 17.31
N GLN A 118 3.90 -17.32 18.35
CA GLN A 118 3.91 -16.84 19.73
C GLN A 118 5.33 -16.75 20.32
N ILE A 119 6.26 -17.65 19.96
CA ILE A 119 7.65 -17.58 20.40
C ILE A 119 8.35 -16.33 19.81
N PHE A 120 8.00 -15.93 18.58
CA PHE A 120 8.51 -14.73 17.95
C PHE A 120 7.61 -13.48 18.15
N ASP A 121 6.51 -13.62 18.86
CA ASP A 121 5.69 -12.45 19.22
C ASP A 121 6.42 -11.61 20.28
N LEU A 122 7.07 -10.55 19.79
CA LEU A 122 7.79 -9.58 20.62
C LEU A 122 6.93 -9.08 21.79
N LYS A 123 5.61 -9.01 21.61
CA LYS A 123 4.64 -8.61 22.60
C LYS A 123 4.60 -9.57 23.78
N VAL A 124 4.45 -10.86 23.50
CA VAL A 124 4.37 -11.93 24.51
C VAL A 124 5.70 -12.04 25.26
N PHE A 125 6.81 -12.00 24.52
CA PHE A 125 8.15 -12.03 25.11
C PHE A 125 8.39 -10.85 26.07
N MET A 126 8.08 -9.62 25.65
CA MET A 126 8.27 -8.44 26.49
C MET A 126 7.33 -8.39 27.70
N GLN A 127 6.09 -8.87 27.57
CA GLN A 127 5.17 -9.01 28.67
C GLN A 127 5.68 -10.00 29.71
N GLY A 128 6.29 -11.11 29.26
CA GLY A 128 6.93 -12.10 30.13
C GLY A 128 8.14 -11.54 30.92
N LEU A 129 8.79 -10.50 30.40
CA LEU A 129 9.89 -9.78 31.09
C LEU A 129 9.41 -8.71 32.05
N GLY A 130 8.10 -8.51 32.23
CA GLY A 130 7.54 -7.49 33.12
C GLY A 130 7.66 -6.06 32.60
N VAL A 131 7.85 -5.88 31.29
CA VAL A 131 7.93 -4.54 30.68
C VAL A 131 6.56 -3.84 30.75
N PRO A 132 6.48 -2.56 31.12
CA PRO A 132 5.22 -1.83 31.15
C PRO A 132 4.44 -1.91 29.84
N ALA A 133 3.13 -2.16 29.93
CA ALA A 133 2.26 -2.35 28.76
C ALA A 133 2.33 -1.19 27.74
N ALA A 134 2.55 0.03 28.20
CA ALA A 134 2.73 1.21 27.35
C ALA A 134 3.98 1.10 26.46
N LEU A 135 5.11 0.63 27.01
CA LEU A 135 6.36 0.42 26.27
C LEU A 135 6.22 -0.76 25.30
N VAL A 136 5.57 -1.84 25.72
CA VAL A 136 5.30 -2.99 24.82
C VAL A 136 4.47 -2.54 23.62
N LYS A 137 3.40 -1.77 23.86
CA LYS A 137 2.56 -1.22 22.78
C LYS A 137 3.34 -0.30 21.85
N PHE A 138 4.16 0.58 22.39
CA PHE A 138 5.01 1.50 21.63
C PHE A 138 6.01 0.76 20.74
N LEU A 139 6.76 -0.18 21.31
CA LEU A 139 7.76 -0.96 20.59
C LEU A 139 7.13 -1.87 19.54
N SER A 140 5.99 -2.51 19.86
CA SER A 140 5.27 -3.34 18.87
C SER A 140 4.72 -2.50 17.72
N SER A 141 4.26 -1.28 17.96
CA SER A 141 3.79 -0.38 16.89
C SER A 141 4.92 0.06 15.96
N ILE A 142 6.09 0.38 16.51
CA ILE A 142 7.29 0.71 15.71
C ILE A 142 7.73 -0.49 14.88
N THR A 143 7.81 -1.67 15.48
CA THR A 143 8.21 -2.90 14.77
C THR A 143 7.25 -3.19 13.62
N SER A 144 5.96 -3.08 13.85
CA SER A 144 4.95 -3.25 12.80
C SER A 144 5.06 -2.19 11.69
N ALA A 145 5.31 -0.94 12.05
CA ALA A 145 5.52 0.13 11.08
C ALA A 145 6.75 -0.10 10.21
N ILE A 146 7.88 -0.51 10.82
CA ILE A 146 9.11 -0.85 10.09
C ILE A 146 8.87 -2.05 9.15
N TYR A 147 8.25 -3.11 9.65
CA TYR A 147 7.92 -4.29 8.86
C TYR A 147 7.04 -3.93 7.66
N ASN A 148 5.97 -3.18 7.87
CA ASN A 148 5.08 -2.73 6.80
C ASN A 148 5.81 -1.84 5.79
N THR A 149 6.66 -0.92 6.25
CA THR A 149 7.45 -0.06 5.38
C THR A 149 8.37 -0.87 4.48
N ILE A 150 9.10 -1.84 5.03
CA ILE A 150 9.98 -2.72 4.25
C ILE A 150 9.18 -3.54 3.25
N THR A 151 8.09 -4.16 3.71
CA THR A 151 7.24 -5.03 2.91
C THR A 151 6.60 -4.31 1.72
N TYR A 152 6.15 -3.07 1.93
CA TYR A 152 5.46 -2.28 0.91
C TYR A 152 6.38 -1.39 0.07
N SER A 153 7.69 -1.33 0.38
CA SER A 153 8.63 -0.49 -0.37
C SER A 153 9.33 -1.20 -1.54
N GLY A 154 9.14 -2.50 -1.70
CA GLY A 154 9.95 -3.31 -2.64
C GLY A 154 9.86 -2.85 -4.10
N ILE A 155 8.66 -2.56 -4.63
CA ILE A 155 8.47 -2.08 -6.00
C ILE A 155 9.04 -0.67 -6.15
N GLN A 156 8.83 0.20 -5.19
CA GLN A 156 9.33 1.57 -5.19
C GLN A 156 10.88 1.61 -5.21
N ILE A 157 11.52 0.71 -4.46
CA ILE A 157 12.98 0.56 -4.48
C ILE A 157 13.47 0.19 -5.88
N LEU A 158 12.78 -0.72 -6.58
CA LEU A 158 13.15 -1.11 -7.94
C LEU A 158 12.96 0.04 -8.94
N ILE A 159 11.88 0.81 -8.83
CA ILE A 159 11.64 1.98 -9.68
C ILE A 159 12.77 3.01 -9.48
N PHE A 160 13.10 3.34 -8.24
CA PHE A 160 14.21 4.26 -7.96
C PHE A 160 15.56 3.71 -8.39
N LEU A 161 15.81 2.42 -8.19
CA LEU A 161 17.06 1.79 -8.59
C LEU A 161 17.27 1.85 -10.09
N THR A 162 16.23 1.58 -10.89
CA THR A 162 16.29 1.71 -12.35
C THR A 162 16.47 3.17 -12.78
N ALA A 163 15.80 4.10 -12.10
CA ALA A 163 15.96 5.53 -12.35
C ALA A 163 17.38 6.01 -12.07
N ILE A 164 17.99 5.61 -10.95
CA ILE A 164 19.38 5.97 -10.62
C ILE A 164 20.36 5.36 -11.63
N GLN A 165 20.10 4.15 -12.10
CA GLN A 165 20.95 3.49 -13.10
C GLN A 165 20.83 4.09 -14.49
N SER A 166 19.76 4.81 -14.80
CA SER A 166 19.57 5.51 -16.07
C SER A 166 20.32 6.84 -16.13
N VAL A 167 20.79 7.39 -15.00
CA VAL A 167 21.56 8.62 -14.96
C VAL A 167 22.90 8.45 -15.69
N PRO A 168 23.25 9.30 -16.67
CA PRO A 168 24.47 9.18 -17.44
C PRO A 168 25.73 9.27 -16.58
N LYS A 169 26.66 8.31 -16.72
CA LYS A 169 27.87 8.22 -15.90
C LYS A 169 28.81 9.42 -16.06
N HIS A 170 28.85 10.01 -17.26
CA HIS A 170 29.73 11.18 -17.53
C HIS A 170 29.40 12.37 -16.61
N LEU A 171 28.16 12.52 -16.12
CA LEU A 171 27.82 13.56 -15.16
C LEU A 171 28.54 13.37 -13.81
N TYR A 172 28.64 12.13 -13.35
CA TYR A 172 29.37 11.80 -12.11
C TYR A 172 30.89 11.91 -12.31
N GLU A 173 31.40 11.55 -13.48
CA GLU A 173 32.82 11.66 -13.83
C GLU A 173 33.26 13.13 -13.87
N ALA A 174 32.49 13.99 -14.53
CA ALA A 174 32.73 15.42 -14.56
C ALA A 174 32.73 16.04 -13.15
N ALA A 175 31.70 15.72 -12.35
CA ALA A 175 31.61 16.19 -10.95
C ALA A 175 32.80 15.70 -10.09
N THR A 176 33.29 14.49 -10.35
CA THR A 176 34.45 13.96 -9.62
C THR A 176 35.73 14.72 -9.99
N ILE A 177 35.90 15.08 -11.26
CA ILE A 177 37.05 15.91 -11.74
C ILE A 177 37.00 17.29 -11.10
N GLU A 178 35.79 17.86 -10.89
CA GLU A 178 35.59 19.13 -10.19
C GLU A 178 35.76 19.03 -8.68
N GLY A 179 36.01 17.83 -8.14
CA GLY A 179 36.23 17.59 -6.70
C GLY A 179 34.94 17.45 -5.88
N ALA A 180 33.79 17.24 -6.52
CA ALA A 180 32.52 17.08 -5.81
C ALA A 180 32.52 15.79 -4.97
N THR A 181 32.06 15.92 -3.74
CA THR A 181 31.86 14.80 -2.81
C THR A 181 30.65 13.96 -3.22
N GLY A 182 30.56 12.70 -2.77
CA GLY A 182 29.40 11.82 -3.04
C GLY A 182 28.07 12.42 -2.54
N TYR A 183 28.09 13.20 -1.46
CA TYR A 183 26.94 13.92 -0.95
C TYR A 183 26.48 15.02 -1.92
N GLU A 184 27.41 15.80 -2.47
CA GLU A 184 27.11 16.83 -3.49
C GLU A 184 26.60 16.21 -4.78
N GLN A 185 27.18 15.10 -5.23
CA GLN A 185 26.70 14.35 -6.39
C GLN A 185 25.28 13.85 -6.19
N PHE A 186 24.92 13.38 -4.99
CA PHE A 186 23.56 12.97 -4.68
C PHE A 186 22.57 14.14 -4.81
N TRP A 187 22.83 15.26 -4.15
CA TRP A 187 21.89 16.39 -4.12
C TRP A 187 21.82 17.16 -5.43
N LYS A 188 22.95 17.32 -6.13
CA LYS A 188 23.04 18.16 -7.35
C LYS A 188 22.82 17.38 -8.65
N ILE A 189 23.05 16.05 -8.66
CA ILE A 189 22.94 15.24 -9.86
C ILE A 189 21.86 14.17 -9.69
N THR A 190 22.03 13.28 -8.72
CA THR A 190 21.15 12.09 -8.59
C THR A 190 19.71 12.51 -8.33
N LEU A 191 19.45 13.31 -7.30
CA LEU A 191 18.11 13.68 -6.88
C LEU A 191 17.34 14.47 -7.94
N PRO A 192 17.90 15.50 -8.60
CA PRO A 192 17.22 16.19 -9.69
C PRO A 192 16.90 15.30 -10.88
N MET A 193 17.84 14.44 -11.29
CA MET A 193 17.66 13.54 -12.43
C MET A 193 16.62 12.44 -12.16
N VAL A 194 16.49 11.99 -10.93
CA VAL A 194 15.53 10.96 -10.51
C VAL A 194 14.18 11.58 -10.12
N SER A 195 14.09 12.89 -9.94
CA SER A 195 12.90 13.57 -9.47
C SER A 195 11.62 13.27 -10.27
N PRO A 196 11.60 13.09 -11.61
CA PRO A 196 10.40 12.70 -12.34
C PRO A 196 9.84 11.33 -11.88
N MET A 197 10.73 10.40 -11.49
CA MET A 197 10.33 9.08 -11.00
C MET A 197 9.72 9.13 -9.60
N ILE A 198 9.95 10.20 -8.83
CA ILE A 198 9.27 10.42 -7.54
C ILE A 198 7.76 10.48 -7.76
N LEU A 199 7.29 11.17 -8.81
CA LEU A 199 5.86 11.20 -9.13
C LEU A 199 5.29 9.81 -9.38
N THR A 200 5.99 9.01 -10.17
CA THR A 200 5.57 7.62 -10.47
C THR A 200 5.49 6.79 -9.20
N VAL A 201 6.50 6.87 -8.33
CA VAL A 201 6.53 6.15 -7.04
C VAL A 201 5.40 6.62 -6.14
N VAL A 202 5.15 7.91 -6.04
CA VAL A 202 4.09 8.48 -5.20
C VAL A 202 2.71 8.02 -5.68
N VAL A 203 2.43 8.11 -6.98
CA VAL A 203 1.16 7.62 -7.56
C VAL A 203 0.96 6.14 -7.27
N TYR A 204 1.99 5.32 -7.52
CA TYR A 204 1.93 3.90 -7.23
C TYR A 204 1.66 3.63 -5.75
N THR A 205 2.38 4.30 -4.85
CA THR A 205 2.24 4.11 -3.39
C THR A 205 0.86 4.52 -2.89
N ILE A 206 0.28 5.62 -3.41
CA ILE A 206 -1.07 6.03 -3.06
C ILE A 206 -2.08 4.96 -3.46
N VAL A 207 -2.04 4.50 -4.71
CA VAL A 207 -2.95 3.46 -5.21
C VAL A 207 -2.81 2.18 -4.40
N ASP A 208 -1.59 1.72 -4.16
CA ASP A 208 -1.30 0.51 -3.39
C ASP A 208 -1.79 0.63 -1.92
N SER A 209 -1.59 1.80 -1.27
CA SER A 209 -2.07 2.05 0.09
C SER A 209 -3.59 2.05 0.18
N PHE A 210 -4.29 2.61 -0.82
CA PHE A 210 -5.74 2.57 -0.87
C PHE A 210 -6.25 1.15 -1.04
N LEU A 211 -5.68 0.34 -1.93
CA LEU A 211 -6.12 -1.04 -2.16
C LEU A 211 -5.99 -1.94 -0.93
N ARG A 212 -5.06 -1.63 -0.01
CA ARG A 212 -4.80 -2.39 1.23
C ARG A 212 -5.41 -1.77 2.47
N SER A 213 -6.23 -0.75 2.31
CA SER A 213 -6.76 -0.02 3.46
C SER A 213 -7.87 -0.79 4.15
N LYS A 214 -7.99 -0.61 5.47
CA LYS A 214 -9.02 -1.20 6.33
C LYS A 214 -10.45 -0.91 5.86
N ILE A 215 -10.67 0.22 5.21
CA ILE A 215 -11.99 0.59 4.68
C ILE A 215 -12.48 -0.40 3.60
N CYS A 216 -11.54 -1.07 2.89
CA CYS A 216 -11.91 -2.12 1.94
C CYS A 216 -12.59 -3.30 2.64
N ASP A 217 -12.12 -3.68 3.83
CA ASP A 217 -12.74 -4.74 4.64
C ASP A 217 -14.13 -4.31 5.11
N THR A 218 -14.27 -3.07 5.58
CA THR A 218 -15.55 -2.49 5.98
C THR A 218 -16.56 -2.50 4.83
N MET A 219 -16.14 -2.10 3.64
CA MET A 219 -17.00 -2.16 2.45
C MET A 219 -17.36 -3.60 2.06
N GLN A 220 -16.43 -4.55 2.16
CA GLN A 220 -16.70 -5.96 1.87
C GLN A 220 -17.75 -6.58 2.81
N LEU A 221 -17.81 -6.15 4.06
CA LEU A 221 -18.87 -6.59 4.98
C LEU A 221 -20.24 -6.18 4.47
N VAL A 222 -20.41 -4.91 4.05
CA VAL A 222 -21.67 -4.41 3.47
C VAL A 222 -22.04 -5.19 2.18
N TYR A 223 -21.04 -5.54 1.36
CA TYR A 223 -21.27 -6.38 0.18
C TYR A 223 -21.75 -7.79 0.55
N ARG A 224 -21.17 -8.42 1.59
CA ARG A 224 -21.58 -9.75 2.08
C ARG A 224 -23.02 -9.77 2.61
N ASP A 225 -23.46 -8.66 3.20
CA ASP A 225 -24.83 -8.48 3.67
C ASP A 225 -25.83 -8.28 2.51
N SER A 226 -25.36 -8.37 1.26
CA SER A 226 -26.16 -8.22 0.04
C SER A 226 -26.74 -6.81 -0.18
N GLU A 227 -26.16 -5.79 0.45
CA GLU A 227 -26.55 -4.38 0.32
C GLU A 227 -25.80 -3.68 -0.82
N TYR A 228 -25.93 -4.19 -2.03
CA TYR A 228 -25.15 -3.75 -3.19
C TYR A 228 -25.25 -2.25 -3.51
N GLY A 229 -26.41 -1.63 -3.29
CA GLY A 229 -26.58 -0.18 -3.52
C GLY A 229 -25.75 0.67 -2.56
N ARG A 230 -25.70 0.28 -1.28
CA ARG A 230 -24.89 0.94 -0.26
C ARG A 230 -23.39 0.72 -0.51
N TYR A 231 -22.99 -0.53 -0.82
CA TYR A 231 -21.62 -0.84 -1.23
C TYR A 231 -21.16 0.01 -2.42
N ALA A 232 -21.98 0.13 -3.47
CA ALA A 232 -21.66 0.94 -4.64
C ALA A 232 -21.48 2.43 -4.29
N ALA A 233 -22.36 2.98 -3.46
CA ALA A 233 -22.25 4.38 -3.00
C ALA A 233 -20.97 4.61 -2.19
N MET A 234 -20.64 3.71 -1.25
CA MET A 234 -19.40 3.76 -0.46
C MET A 234 -18.17 3.67 -1.36
N SER A 235 -18.18 2.77 -2.35
CA SER A 235 -17.09 2.60 -3.32
C SER A 235 -16.86 3.87 -4.16
N TRP A 236 -17.92 4.54 -4.61
CA TRP A 236 -17.80 5.81 -5.32
C TRP A 236 -17.19 6.92 -4.47
N ILE A 237 -17.63 7.05 -3.21
CA ILE A 237 -17.04 8.02 -2.26
C ILE A 237 -15.54 7.72 -2.09
N TYR A 238 -15.19 6.45 -1.92
CA TYR A 238 -13.82 6.00 -1.73
C TYR A 238 -12.93 6.30 -2.93
N ILE A 239 -13.38 5.98 -4.14
CA ILE A 239 -12.66 6.28 -5.39
C ILE A 239 -12.47 7.80 -5.54
N LEU A 240 -13.51 8.59 -5.30
CA LEU A 240 -13.41 10.05 -5.38
C LEU A 240 -12.41 10.60 -4.37
N ALA A 241 -12.43 10.12 -3.13
CA ALA A 241 -11.45 10.51 -2.10
C ALA A 241 -10.01 10.17 -2.53
N SER A 242 -9.78 8.98 -3.10
CA SER A 242 -8.46 8.59 -3.60
C SER A 242 -7.98 9.45 -4.76
N LEU A 243 -8.87 9.78 -5.71
CA LEU A 243 -8.54 10.64 -6.86
C LEU A 243 -8.23 12.07 -6.43
N ILE A 244 -9.00 12.63 -5.47
CA ILE A 244 -8.75 13.97 -4.93
C ILE A 244 -7.40 13.99 -4.21
N LEU A 245 -7.12 13.01 -3.36
CA LEU A 245 -5.84 12.91 -2.66
C LEU A 245 -4.67 12.79 -3.64
N MET A 246 -4.77 11.87 -4.60
CA MET A 246 -3.75 11.67 -5.62
C MET A 246 -3.54 12.94 -6.45
N GLY A 247 -4.60 13.58 -6.92
CA GLY A 247 -4.54 14.82 -7.71
C GLY A 247 -3.91 15.98 -6.94
N THR A 248 -4.20 16.11 -5.64
CA THR A 248 -3.59 17.15 -4.79
C THR A 248 -2.10 16.90 -4.57
N ILE A 249 -1.70 15.68 -4.21
CA ILE A 249 -0.29 15.35 -3.96
C ILE A 249 0.54 15.47 -5.25
N VAL A 250 0.05 14.90 -6.36
CA VAL A 250 0.72 14.98 -7.67
C VAL A 250 0.78 16.43 -8.14
N GLY A 251 -0.29 17.21 -7.98
CA GLY A 251 -0.31 18.63 -8.35
C GLY A 251 0.68 19.49 -7.56
N ILE A 252 0.93 19.17 -6.30
CA ILE A 252 1.97 19.83 -5.48
C ILE A 252 3.36 19.39 -5.94
N LEU A 253 3.59 18.10 -6.08
CA LEU A 253 4.89 17.54 -6.43
C LEU A 253 5.32 17.89 -7.86
N SER A 254 4.39 17.98 -8.82
CA SER A 254 4.71 18.33 -10.20
C SER A 254 5.34 19.73 -10.35
N LYS A 255 5.10 20.63 -9.39
CA LYS A 255 5.73 21.95 -9.35
C LYS A 255 7.18 21.94 -8.85
N VAL A 256 7.57 20.88 -8.14
CA VAL A 256 8.90 20.73 -7.52
C VAL A 256 9.80 19.82 -8.35
N VAL A 257 9.20 18.96 -9.16
CA VAL A 257 9.94 18.00 -10.01
C VAL A 257 10.65 18.73 -11.13
N PHE A 258 11.92 18.40 -11.32
CA PHE A 258 12.79 18.94 -12.37
C PHE A 258 12.71 18.07 -13.62
N TYR A 259 12.26 18.64 -14.75
CA TYR A 259 12.30 17.99 -16.06
C TYR A 259 13.51 18.49 -16.84
N TYR A 260 14.41 17.58 -17.21
CA TYR A 260 15.65 17.92 -17.93
C TYR A 260 15.39 18.51 -19.34
N ASP A 261 14.23 18.23 -19.93
CA ASP A 261 13.89 18.55 -21.33
C ASP A 261 13.12 19.89 -21.48
N ASP A 262 12.75 20.56 -20.41
CA ASP A 262 11.89 21.76 -20.42
C ASP A 262 12.62 23.08 -20.71
N LYS A 263 13.86 23.04 -21.21
CA LYS A 263 14.57 24.23 -21.71
C LYS A 263 14.85 24.12 -23.20
N LYS A 264 13.81 24.34 -23.99
CA LYS A 264 13.95 24.91 -25.31
C LYS A 264 13.52 26.36 -25.31
#